data_bbf5b8a797dbebdbbdc831373c19a2a3
#
_entry.id   bbf5b8a797dbebdbbdc831373c19a2a3
#
_cell.length_a   1.000
_cell.length_b   1.000
_cell.length_c   1.000
_cell.angle_alpha   90.00
_cell.angle_beta   90.00
_cell.angle_gamma   90.00
#
_symmetry.space_group_name_H-M   'P 1'
#
loop_
_entity.id
_entity.type
_entity.pdbx_description
1 polymer ?
#
loop_
_entity_poly.entity_id
_entity_poly.type
_entity_poly.pdbx_seq_one_letter_code
_entity_poly.pdbx_strand_id
1 'polypeptide(L)'
;MRKVSEQRLRDSEERLQSLLGSMEDVIWSSSLDLSTLFYVSPSVMEIYGRPSEAFLARPLLWLEVIHPDDRAIAEEARQALSTMGEFDVEYRIVRLDGDLRWLHDRGRVIEDEAGHPLRIDGIASDITERKRLQAQLRRTERVAELGTVASGMAHEIGTPMNVILGRAEYLMERTKEEPVRKGLQTIISQVERITRVMNQLLAFARRRPVEHRALDLRQIIEDNLEIFQERLSHSNVTVDTSFAEGCPFVRADADQMSQVLINLIMNAIHAMPGGGVLKVALAPATDRGMVMLVVGDTGHGMPKDIIAKIFDPFYTTKEFGKGTGLGLTVVKGIIEEHAGTIQVESEPGVGTVFTICLPVHADPGPQS
;
A
#
# COMPACT_ATOMS: atom_id res chain seq x y z
N MET A 1 28.12 -58.64 -0.33
CA MET A 1 27.32 -57.83 -1.30
C MET A 1 26.09 -57.20 -0.69
N ARG A 2 25.23 -57.94 0.08
CA ARG A 2 23.95 -57.42 0.63
C ARG A 2 24.15 -56.19 1.53
N LYS A 3 25.08 -56.17 2.49
CA LYS A 3 25.33 -55.02 3.39
C LYS A 3 25.80 -53.74 2.65
N VAL A 4 26.57 -53.89 1.57
CA VAL A 4 27.04 -52.71 0.77
C VAL A 4 25.85 -52.12 -0.04
N SER A 5 24.93 -52.95 -0.51
CA SER A 5 23.72 -52.50 -1.22
C SER A 5 22.74 -51.81 -0.26
N GLU A 6 22.55 -52.36 0.94
CA GLU A 6 21.70 -51.76 2.00
C GLU A 6 22.25 -50.41 2.46
N GLN A 7 23.58 -50.28 2.61
CA GLN A 7 24.21 -49.01 2.99
C GLN A 7 24.06 -47.96 1.89
N ARG A 8 24.28 -48.31 0.62
CA ARG A 8 24.09 -47.37 -0.50
C ARG A 8 22.64 -46.92 -0.65
N LEU A 9 21.68 -47.79 -0.40
CA LEU A 9 20.26 -47.43 -0.40
C LEU A 9 19.98 -46.42 0.71
N ARG A 10 20.46 -46.66 1.92
CA ARG A 10 20.28 -45.78 3.06
C ARG A 10 20.92 -44.41 2.87
N ASP A 11 22.15 -44.36 2.36
CA ASP A 11 22.85 -43.11 2.04
C ASP A 11 22.10 -42.33 0.95
N SER A 12 21.51 -43.02 -0.03
CA SER A 12 20.69 -42.41 -1.08
C SER A 12 19.37 -41.85 -0.54
N GLU A 13 18.70 -42.59 0.36
CA GLU A 13 17.46 -42.15 1.02
C GLU A 13 17.72 -40.93 1.91
N GLU A 14 18.77 -40.94 2.74
CA GLU A 14 19.16 -39.81 3.58
C GLU A 14 19.48 -38.56 2.75
N ARG A 15 20.18 -38.76 1.62
CA ARG A 15 20.49 -37.65 0.69
C ARG A 15 19.24 -37.10 0.03
N LEU A 16 18.33 -37.93 -0.41
CA LEU A 16 17.04 -37.50 -0.98
C LEU A 16 16.20 -36.76 0.06
N GLN A 17 16.11 -37.30 1.28
CA GLN A 17 15.39 -36.60 2.37
C GLN A 17 16.01 -35.25 2.70
N SER A 18 17.34 -35.16 2.72
CA SER A 18 18.02 -33.87 2.94
C SER A 18 17.73 -32.85 1.83
N LEU A 19 17.74 -33.28 0.56
CA LEU A 19 17.43 -32.42 -0.58
C LEU A 19 15.96 -31.97 -0.54
N LEU A 20 15.03 -32.89 -0.29
CA LEU A 20 13.60 -32.56 -0.18
C LEU A 20 13.32 -31.64 1.01
N GLY A 21 14.04 -31.82 2.13
CA GLY A 21 13.91 -30.95 3.31
C GLY A 21 14.52 -29.57 3.17
N SER A 22 15.41 -29.36 2.18
CA SER A 22 16.01 -28.04 1.89
C SER A 22 15.23 -27.20 0.86
N MET A 23 14.21 -27.79 0.23
CA MET A 23 13.33 -27.07 -0.70
C MET A 23 12.32 -26.23 0.06
N GLU A 24 12.13 -24.98 -0.37
CA GLU A 24 11.13 -24.07 0.18
C GLU A 24 9.70 -24.47 -0.21
N ASP A 25 9.55 -25.16 -1.34
CA ASP A 25 8.27 -25.64 -1.83
C ASP A 25 7.77 -26.88 -1.06
N VAL A 26 6.45 -27.00 -0.92
CA VAL A 26 5.83 -28.21 -0.38
C VAL A 26 5.73 -29.27 -1.47
N ILE A 27 6.45 -30.36 -1.29
CA ILE A 27 6.34 -31.56 -2.13
C ILE A 27 5.36 -32.51 -1.46
N TRP A 28 4.41 -33.03 -2.23
CA TRP A 28 3.42 -33.94 -1.72
C TRP A 28 3.15 -35.10 -2.68
N SER A 29 2.66 -36.22 -2.13
CA SER A 29 2.27 -37.41 -2.88
C SER A 29 1.01 -38.00 -2.27
N SER A 30 0.04 -38.41 -3.09
CA SER A 30 -1.25 -38.92 -2.63
C SER A 30 -1.80 -40.07 -3.50
N SER A 31 -2.84 -40.73 -2.99
CA SER A 31 -3.65 -41.63 -3.77
C SER A 31 -4.41 -40.88 -4.89
N LEU A 32 -4.83 -41.62 -5.92
CA LEU A 32 -5.54 -41.07 -7.09
C LEU A 32 -6.86 -40.37 -6.74
N ASP A 33 -7.50 -40.75 -5.66
CA ASP A 33 -8.73 -40.17 -5.15
C ASP A 33 -8.51 -39.06 -4.13
N LEU A 34 -7.23 -38.71 -3.86
CA LEU A 34 -6.82 -37.73 -2.86
C LEU A 34 -7.25 -38.06 -1.41
N SER A 35 -7.70 -39.28 -1.16
CA SER A 35 -8.18 -39.70 0.18
C SER A 35 -7.04 -40.04 1.15
N THR A 36 -5.87 -40.35 0.61
CA THR A 36 -4.68 -40.72 1.40
C THR A 36 -3.45 -39.94 0.94
N LEU A 37 -2.79 -39.30 1.88
CA LEU A 37 -1.53 -38.61 1.63
C LEU A 37 -0.37 -39.53 1.99
N PHE A 38 0.47 -39.88 1.02
CA PHE A 38 1.62 -40.77 1.22
C PHE A 38 2.84 -40.02 1.76
N TYR A 39 3.01 -38.77 1.33
CA TYR A 39 4.13 -37.93 1.70
C TYR A 39 3.76 -36.45 1.64
N VAL A 40 4.30 -35.68 2.55
CA VAL A 40 4.34 -34.21 2.49
C VAL A 40 5.65 -33.73 3.12
N SER A 41 6.34 -32.80 2.44
CA SER A 41 7.64 -32.31 2.90
C SER A 41 7.50 -31.44 4.15
N PRO A 42 8.58 -31.34 4.99
CA PRO A 42 8.58 -30.51 6.20
C PRO A 42 8.31 -29.03 5.96
N SER A 43 8.60 -28.50 4.77
CA SER A 43 8.29 -27.12 4.33
C SER A 43 6.81 -26.74 4.43
N VAL A 44 5.91 -27.73 4.55
CA VAL A 44 4.49 -27.51 4.84
C VAL A 44 4.28 -26.69 6.13
N MET A 45 5.16 -26.82 7.11
CA MET A 45 5.10 -26.06 8.35
C MET A 45 5.31 -24.57 8.11
N GLU A 46 6.23 -24.20 7.24
CA GLU A 46 6.53 -22.79 6.92
C GLU A 46 5.41 -22.15 6.07
N ILE A 47 4.88 -22.92 5.12
CA ILE A 47 3.86 -22.39 4.18
C ILE A 47 2.46 -22.42 4.80
N TYR A 48 2.04 -23.55 5.35
CA TYR A 48 0.67 -23.71 5.86
C TYR A 48 0.52 -23.41 7.36
N GLY A 49 1.64 -23.28 8.10
CA GLY A 49 1.63 -23.11 9.55
C GLY A 49 1.14 -24.34 10.33
N ARG A 50 1.26 -25.53 9.72
CA ARG A 50 0.86 -26.80 10.30
C ARG A 50 1.90 -27.88 10.03
N PRO A 51 2.17 -28.79 10.99
CA PRO A 51 3.14 -29.84 10.80
C PRO A 51 2.66 -30.92 9.79
N SER A 52 3.57 -31.62 9.16
CA SER A 52 3.30 -32.68 8.18
C SER A 52 2.40 -33.80 8.72
N GLU A 53 2.55 -34.14 10.01
CA GLU A 53 1.75 -35.15 10.67
C GLU A 53 0.25 -34.80 10.69
N ALA A 54 -0.08 -33.50 10.76
CA ALA A 54 -1.48 -33.05 10.71
C ALA A 54 -2.14 -33.35 9.36
N PHE A 55 -1.41 -33.21 8.27
CA PHE A 55 -1.89 -33.53 6.92
C PHE A 55 -1.96 -35.02 6.66
N LEU A 56 -0.96 -35.78 7.15
CA LEU A 56 -0.97 -37.24 7.03
C LEU A 56 -2.12 -37.88 7.82
N ALA A 57 -2.44 -37.31 9.01
CA ALA A 57 -3.57 -37.78 9.82
C ALA A 57 -4.94 -37.37 9.25
N ARG A 58 -5.03 -36.26 8.52
CA ARG A 58 -6.23 -35.68 7.92
C ARG A 58 -5.96 -35.28 6.47
N PRO A 59 -6.00 -36.23 5.52
CA PRO A 59 -5.64 -35.98 4.12
C PRO A 59 -6.39 -34.81 3.45
N LEU A 60 -7.66 -34.57 3.86
CA LEU A 60 -8.49 -33.49 3.31
C LEU A 60 -8.25 -32.12 3.99
N LEU A 61 -7.31 -32.02 4.92
CA LEU A 61 -6.98 -30.76 5.63
C LEU A 61 -6.58 -29.65 4.65
N TRP A 62 -5.93 -29.99 3.53
CA TRP A 62 -5.56 -29.02 2.50
C TRP A 62 -6.76 -28.29 1.89
N LEU A 63 -7.92 -28.93 1.78
CA LEU A 63 -9.17 -28.27 1.32
C LEU A 63 -9.74 -27.31 2.36
N GLU A 64 -9.61 -27.66 3.65
CA GLU A 64 -10.16 -26.85 4.73
C GLU A 64 -9.44 -25.50 4.87
N VAL A 65 -8.14 -25.46 4.55
CA VAL A 65 -7.33 -24.25 4.66
C VAL A 65 -7.44 -23.33 3.44
N ILE A 66 -8.03 -23.80 2.33
CA ILE A 66 -8.30 -22.99 1.15
C ILE A 66 -9.29 -21.87 1.51
N HIS A 67 -8.99 -20.65 1.05
CA HIS A 67 -9.88 -19.51 1.23
C HIS A 67 -11.29 -19.84 0.68
N PRO A 68 -12.37 -19.47 1.38
CA PRO A 68 -13.74 -19.81 0.97
C PRO A 68 -14.08 -19.48 -0.48
N ASP A 69 -13.63 -18.32 -0.97
CA ASP A 69 -13.88 -17.88 -2.35
C ASP A 69 -13.15 -18.72 -3.41
N ASP A 70 -12.06 -19.42 -3.02
CA ASP A 70 -11.19 -20.14 -3.97
C ASP A 70 -11.47 -21.67 -3.96
N ARG A 71 -12.44 -22.14 -3.17
CA ARG A 71 -12.79 -23.58 -3.09
C ARG A 71 -13.22 -24.18 -4.41
N ALA A 72 -13.83 -23.40 -5.29
CA ALA A 72 -14.19 -23.85 -6.63
C ALA A 72 -12.96 -24.25 -7.46
N ILE A 73 -11.82 -23.56 -7.28
CA ILE A 73 -10.56 -23.86 -7.97
C ILE A 73 -10.05 -25.26 -7.61
N ALA A 74 -10.20 -25.68 -6.34
CA ALA A 74 -9.81 -27.01 -5.91
C ALA A 74 -10.65 -28.11 -6.57
N GLU A 75 -11.93 -27.88 -6.79
CA GLU A 75 -12.80 -28.80 -7.50
C GLU A 75 -12.46 -28.87 -9.00
N GLU A 76 -12.15 -27.75 -9.62
CA GLU A 76 -11.63 -27.68 -11.01
C GLU A 76 -10.32 -28.46 -11.15
N ALA A 77 -9.36 -28.30 -10.20
CA ALA A 77 -8.12 -29.06 -10.17
C ALA A 77 -8.37 -30.58 -10.10
N ARG A 78 -9.31 -31.01 -9.25
CA ARG A 78 -9.69 -32.41 -9.14
C ARG A 78 -10.28 -32.96 -10.43
N GLN A 79 -11.11 -32.20 -11.14
CA GLN A 79 -11.65 -32.58 -12.45
C GLN A 79 -10.55 -32.67 -13.51
N ALA A 80 -9.59 -31.71 -13.51
CA ALA A 80 -8.47 -31.72 -14.42
C ALA A 80 -7.58 -32.96 -14.23
N LEU A 81 -7.32 -33.38 -12.99
CA LEU A 81 -6.60 -34.63 -12.70
C LEU A 81 -7.30 -35.84 -13.31
N SER A 82 -8.62 -35.92 -13.20
CA SER A 82 -9.38 -37.07 -13.73
C SER A 82 -9.47 -37.10 -15.25
N THR A 83 -9.36 -35.97 -15.94
CA THR A 83 -9.54 -35.85 -17.41
C THR A 83 -8.23 -35.71 -18.16
N MET A 84 -7.28 -34.94 -17.61
CA MET A 84 -6.01 -34.60 -18.25
C MET A 84 -4.78 -35.25 -17.58
N GLY A 85 -4.97 -35.84 -16.39
CA GLY A 85 -3.88 -36.45 -15.63
C GLY A 85 -2.98 -35.44 -14.88
N GLU A 86 -3.25 -34.13 -14.99
CA GLU A 86 -2.49 -33.09 -14.34
C GLU A 86 -3.35 -31.86 -14.02
N PHE A 87 -2.88 -31.02 -13.10
CA PHE A 87 -3.45 -29.69 -12.84
C PHE A 87 -2.34 -28.66 -12.55
N ASP A 88 -2.68 -27.38 -12.79
CA ASP A 88 -1.85 -26.22 -12.52
C ASP A 88 -2.78 -25.08 -12.10
N VAL A 89 -2.79 -24.75 -10.79
CA VAL A 89 -3.75 -23.80 -10.22
C VAL A 89 -3.08 -22.87 -9.20
N GLU A 90 -3.61 -21.66 -9.09
CA GLU A 90 -3.23 -20.72 -8.05
C GLU A 90 -4.43 -20.42 -7.16
N TYR A 91 -4.27 -20.54 -5.84
CA TYR A 91 -5.33 -20.28 -4.86
C TYR A 91 -4.76 -19.70 -3.55
N ARG A 92 -5.65 -19.15 -2.74
CA ARG A 92 -5.32 -18.62 -1.42
C ARG A 92 -5.58 -19.66 -0.34
N ILE A 93 -4.69 -19.67 0.65
CA ILE A 93 -4.91 -20.41 1.89
C ILE A 93 -4.97 -19.43 3.07
N VAL A 94 -5.68 -19.84 4.14
CA VAL A 94 -5.72 -19.13 5.42
C VAL A 94 -5.01 -19.97 6.45
N ARG A 95 -3.94 -19.44 7.02
CA ARG A 95 -3.15 -20.10 8.09
C ARG A 95 -3.89 -20.04 9.42
N LEU A 96 -3.37 -20.77 10.43
CA LEU A 96 -3.94 -20.76 11.79
C LEU A 96 -3.90 -19.39 12.48
N ASP A 97 -2.87 -18.59 12.18
CA ASP A 97 -2.69 -17.22 12.65
C ASP A 97 -3.54 -16.19 11.91
N GLY A 98 -4.32 -16.63 10.90
CA GLY A 98 -5.13 -15.77 10.04
C GLY A 98 -4.36 -15.16 8.87
N ASP A 99 -3.05 -15.41 8.73
CA ASP A 99 -2.25 -14.93 7.60
C ASP A 99 -2.70 -15.60 6.29
N LEU A 100 -2.79 -14.80 5.23
CA LEU A 100 -3.25 -15.23 3.91
C LEU A 100 -2.06 -15.42 2.99
N ARG A 101 -1.93 -16.63 2.44
CA ARG A 101 -0.87 -16.99 1.49
C ARG A 101 -1.46 -17.35 0.14
N TRP A 102 -0.75 -16.97 -0.92
CA TRP A 102 -1.03 -17.43 -2.27
C TRP A 102 -0.16 -18.63 -2.59
N LEU A 103 -0.79 -19.71 -3.03
CA LEU A 103 -0.09 -20.91 -3.48
C LEU A 103 -0.25 -21.10 -4.98
N HIS A 104 0.81 -21.60 -5.60
CA HIS A 104 0.81 -22.17 -6.93
C HIS A 104 1.01 -23.67 -6.78
N ASP A 105 -0.05 -24.44 -7.01
CA ASP A 105 -0.08 -25.89 -6.79
C ASP A 105 -0.21 -26.61 -8.12
N ARG A 106 0.71 -27.53 -8.35
CA ARG A 106 0.77 -28.34 -9.57
C ARG A 106 0.88 -29.81 -9.18
N GLY A 107 0.05 -30.61 -9.77
CA GLY A 107 0.08 -32.07 -9.54
C GLY A 107 -0.11 -32.84 -10.82
N ARG A 108 0.46 -34.02 -10.86
CA ARG A 108 0.31 -34.93 -11.99
C ARG A 108 0.17 -36.38 -11.55
N VAL A 109 -0.56 -37.16 -12.34
CA VAL A 109 -0.65 -38.58 -12.17
C VAL A 109 0.68 -39.24 -12.57
N ILE A 110 1.20 -40.09 -11.71
CA ILE A 110 2.36 -40.94 -11.97
C ILE A 110 1.84 -42.35 -12.33
N GLU A 111 2.32 -42.89 -13.45
CA GLU A 111 1.99 -44.20 -13.95
C GLU A 111 3.06 -45.22 -13.60
N ASP A 112 2.69 -46.50 -13.54
CA ASP A 112 3.61 -47.64 -13.45
C ASP A 112 4.27 -47.94 -14.81
N GLU A 113 5.14 -48.94 -14.85
CA GLU A 113 5.83 -49.36 -16.09
C GLU A 113 4.84 -49.91 -17.16
N ALA A 114 3.64 -50.27 -16.78
CA ALA A 114 2.61 -50.75 -17.68
C ALA A 114 1.62 -49.65 -18.15
N GLY A 115 1.83 -48.39 -17.71
CA GLY A 115 0.97 -47.26 -18.04
C GLY A 115 -0.31 -47.16 -17.21
N HIS A 116 -0.37 -47.83 -16.06
CA HIS A 116 -1.51 -47.72 -15.17
C HIS A 116 -1.27 -46.59 -14.15
N PRO A 117 -2.29 -45.74 -13.86
CA PRO A 117 -2.21 -44.72 -12.85
C PRO A 117 -1.89 -45.31 -11.47
N LEU A 118 -0.83 -44.81 -10.82
CA LEU A 118 -0.32 -45.30 -9.54
C LEU A 118 -0.62 -44.37 -8.37
N ARG A 119 -0.28 -43.08 -8.53
CA ARG A 119 -0.42 -42.08 -7.52
C ARG A 119 -0.36 -40.66 -8.16
N ILE A 120 -0.59 -39.63 -7.36
CA ILE A 120 -0.42 -38.26 -7.75
C ILE A 120 0.76 -37.67 -6.98
N ASP A 121 1.70 -37.07 -7.69
CA ASP A 121 2.79 -36.29 -7.10
C ASP A 121 2.62 -34.82 -7.45
N GLY A 122 2.92 -33.93 -6.51
CA GLY A 122 2.74 -32.50 -6.74
C GLY A 122 3.67 -31.62 -5.93
N ILE A 123 3.67 -30.33 -6.30
CA ILE A 123 4.46 -29.28 -5.68
C ILE A 123 3.57 -28.05 -5.47
N ALA A 124 3.52 -27.54 -4.24
CA ALA A 124 2.86 -26.28 -3.90
C ALA A 124 3.92 -25.24 -3.48
N SER A 125 4.01 -24.17 -4.25
CA SER A 125 4.96 -23.05 -4.04
C SER A 125 4.25 -21.85 -3.45
N ASP A 126 4.84 -21.20 -2.45
CA ASP A 126 4.35 -19.91 -1.94
C ASP A 126 4.69 -18.79 -2.94
N ILE A 127 3.68 -18.20 -3.54
CA ILE A 127 3.80 -17.10 -4.50
C ILE A 127 3.29 -15.78 -3.93
N THR A 128 3.17 -15.67 -2.61
CA THR A 128 2.60 -14.49 -1.94
C THR A 128 3.41 -13.24 -2.25
N GLU A 129 4.74 -13.31 -2.14
CA GLU A 129 5.62 -12.19 -2.45
C GLU A 129 5.54 -11.81 -3.94
N ARG A 130 5.55 -12.78 -4.84
CA ARG A 130 5.38 -12.57 -6.28
C ARG A 130 4.07 -11.83 -6.58
N LYS A 131 2.94 -12.24 -5.96
CA LYS A 131 1.64 -11.58 -6.12
C LYS A 131 1.63 -10.16 -5.55
N ARG A 132 2.28 -9.93 -4.41
CA ARG A 132 2.43 -8.59 -3.81
C ARG A 132 3.22 -7.66 -4.74
N LEU A 133 4.37 -8.11 -5.22
CA LEU A 133 5.21 -7.34 -6.15
C LEU A 133 4.49 -7.03 -7.47
N GLN A 134 3.79 -8.01 -8.04
CA GLN A 134 2.98 -7.80 -9.25
C GLN A 134 1.86 -6.78 -9.05
N ALA A 135 1.17 -6.83 -7.91
CA ALA A 135 0.13 -5.85 -7.57
C ALA A 135 0.73 -4.44 -7.41
N GLN A 136 1.89 -4.34 -6.77
CA GLN A 136 2.61 -3.09 -6.60
C GLN A 136 3.08 -2.52 -7.95
N LEU A 137 3.63 -3.35 -8.83
CA LEU A 137 4.05 -2.96 -10.18
C LEU A 137 2.87 -2.42 -10.99
N ARG A 138 1.76 -3.17 -11.05
CA ARG A 138 0.53 -2.73 -11.75
C ARG A 138 -0.01 -1.41 -11.21
N ARG A 139 0.06 -1.19 -9.89
CA ARG A 139 -0.33 0.08 -9.28
C ARG A 139 0.57 1.22 -9.74
N THR A 140 1.89 0.97 -9.78
CA THR A 140 2.89 1.95 -10.23
C THR A 140 2.72 2.29 -11.72
N GLU A 141 2.48 1.29 -12.57
CA GLU A 141 2.23 1.47 -14.00
C GLU A 141 0.98 2.32 -14.25
N ARG A 142 -0.14 2.02 -13.57
CA ARG A 142 -1.38 2.82 -13.68
C ARG A 142 -1.17 4.28 -13.27
N VAL A 143 -0.39 4.52 -12.22
CA VAL A 143 -0.05 5.88 -11.78
C VAL A 143 0.81 6.60 -12.83
N ALA A 144 1.78 5.93 -13.45
CA ALA A 144 2.63 6.49 -14.49
C ALA A 144 1.84 6.82 -15.78
N GLU A 145 0.94 5.93 -16.20
CA GLU A 145 0.04 6.16 -17.34
C GLU A 145 -0.87 7.38 -17.08
N LEU A 146 -1.50 7.45 -15.89
CA LEU A 146 -2.29 8.61 -15.48
C LEU A 146 -1.46 9.90 -15.49
N GLY A 147 -0.17 9.81 -15.14
CA GLY A 147 0.76 10.91 -15.15
C GLY A 147 0.99 11.51 -16.52
N THR A 148 1.21 10.67 -17.50
CA THR A 148 1.43 11.10 -18.89
C THR A 148 0.19 11.77 -19.46
N VAL A 149 -0.98 11.17 -19.24
CA VAL A 149 -2.28 11.72 -19.69
C VAL A 149 -2.58 13.04 -18.97
N ALA A 150 -2.39 13.11 -17.66
CA ALA A 150 -2.62 14.32 -16.86
C ALA A 150 -1.74 15.50 -17.31
N SER A 151 -0.47 15.24 -17.70
CA SER A 151 0.44 16.28 -18.18
C SER A 151 0.00 16.88 -19.49
N GLY A 152 -0.47 16.06 -20.43
CA GLY A 152 -1.03 16.54 -21.72
C GLY A 152 -2.33 17.31 -21.49
N MET A 153 -3.27 16.75 -20.72
CA MET A 153 -4.56 17.39 -20.43
C MET A 153 -4.41 18.72 -19.68
N ALA A 154 -3.45 18.83 -18.77
CA ALA A 154 -3.25 20.07 -18.01
C ALA A 154 -2.78 21.23 -18.90
N HIS A 155 -1.96 20.96 -19.89
CA HIS A 155 -1.58 21.99 -20.87
C HIS A 155 -2.75 22.40 -21.76
N GLU A 156 -3.52 21.41 -22.25
CA GLU A 156 -4.66 21.64 -23.14
C GLU A 156 -5.86 22.29 -22.42
N ILE A 157 -6.08 22.00 -21.12
CA ILE A 157 -7.15 22.61 -20.32
C ILE A 157 -6.67 23.95 -19.73
N GLY A 158 -5.42 24.08 -19.31
CA GLY A 158 -4.89 25.29 -18.70
C GLY A 158 -4.96 26.50 -19.61
N THR A 159 -4.68 26.32 -20.90
CA THR A 159 -4.76 27.40 -21.89
C THR A 159 -6.16 28.01 -22.00
N PRO A 160 -7.26 27.27 -22.24
CA PRO A 160 -8.61 27.84 -22.30
C PRO A 160 -9.07 28.38 -20.94
N MET A 161 -8.66 27.76 -19.81
CA MET A 161 -9.01 28.28 -18.48
C MET A 161 -8.40 29.66 -18.22
N ASN A 162 -7.13 29.88 -18.61
CA ASN A 162 -6.49 31.18 -18.48
C ASN A 162 -7.17 32.24 -19.35
N VAL A 163 -7.65 31.88 -20.55
CA VAL A 163 -8.42 32.81 -21.42
C VAL A 163 -9.75 33.17 -20.78
N ILE A 164 -10.48 32.20 -20.20
CA ILE A 164 -11.76 32.43 -19.52
C ILE A 164 -11.53 33.32 -18.28
N LEU A 165 -10.49 33.01 -17.47
CA LEU A 165 -10.13 33.79 -16.29
C LEU A 165 -9.86 35.24 -16.64
N GLY A 166 -8.91 35.49 -17.54
CA GLY A 166 -8.54 36.86 -17.93
C GLY A 166 -9.72 37.63 -18.55
N ARG A 167 -10.65 36.94 -19.25
CA ARG A 167 -11.83 37.59 -19.79
C ARG A 167 -12.86 37.94 -18.71
N ALA A 168 -13.05 37.06 -17.73
CA ALA A 168 -13.93 37.29 -16.59
C ALA A 168 -13.42 38.44 -15.70
N GLU A 169 -12.11 38.49 -15.42
CA GLU A 169 -11.47 39.57 -14.67
C GLU A 169 -11.60 40.92 -15.40
N TYR A 170 -11.28 40.95 -16.70
CA TYR A 170 -11.41 42.14 -17.53
C TYR A 170 -12.85 42.71 -17.52
N LEU A 171 -13.88 41.85 -17.60
CA LEU A 171 -15.30 42.26 -17.55
C LEU A 171 -15.68 42.69 -16.15
N MET A 172 -15.16 42.07 -15.10
CA MET A 172 -15.44 42.44 -13.71
C MET A 172 -14.95 43.84 -13.35
N GLU A 173 -13.80 44.26 -13.90
CA GLU A 173 -13.30 45.62 -13.71
C GLU A 173 -14.15 46.72 -14.40
N ARG A 174 -14.84 46.35 -15.48
CA ARG A 174 -15.59 47.27 -16.33
C ARG A 174 -17.09 47.35 -16.03
N THR A 175 -17.59 46.36 -15.32
CA THR A 175 -19.04 46.36 -14.94
C THR A 175 -19.25 46.93 -13.54
N LYS A 176 -20.31 47.75 -13.39
CA LYS A 176 -20.77 48.24 -12.10
C LYS A 176 -22.05 47.52 -11.63
N GLU A 177 -22.62 46.67 -12.46
CA GLU A 177 -23.84 45.93 -12.17
C GLU A 177 -23.59 44.81 -11.21
N GLU A 178 -24.11 44.88 -10.00
CA GLU A 178 -23.87 43.91 -8.91
C GLU A 178 -24.25 42.46 -9.27
N PRO A 179 -25.36 42.18 -9.97
CA PRO A 179 -25.68 40.82 -10.41
C PRO A 179 -24.67 40.25 -11.40
N VAL A 180 -24.13 41.09 -12.31
CA VAL A 180 -23.13 40.69 -13.28
C VAL A 180 -21.78 40.41 -12.59
N ARG A 181 -21.38 41.27 -11.65
CA ARG A 181 -20.16 41.05 -10.83
C ARG A 181 -20.22 39.76 -10.08
N LYS A 182 -21.35 39.42 -9.41
CA LYS A 182 -21.52 38.13 -8.73
C LYS A 182 -21.39 36.94 -9.67
N GLY A 183 -21.96 37.03 -10.88
CA GLY A 183 -21.84 36.01 -11.90
C GLY A 183 -20.38 35.80 -12.35
N LEU A 184 -19.67 36.90 -12.60
CA LEU A 184 -18.23 36.84 -12.98
C LEU A 184 -17.36 36.30 -11.85
N GLN A 185 -17.60 36.68 -10.60
CA GLN A 185 -16.93 36.17 -9.43
C GLN A 185 -17.11 34.63 -9.30
N THR A 186 -18.31 34.14 -9.60
CA THR A 186 -18.59 32.71 -9.63
C THR A 186 -17.78 32.01 -10.72
N ILE A 187 -17.68 32.59 -11.92
CA ILE A 187 -16.87 32.04 -13.02
C ILE A 187 -15.39 31.97 -12.61
N ILE A 188 -14.84 33.07 -12.10
CA ILE A 188 -13.45 33.15 -11.63
C ILE A 188 -13.17 32.03 -10.61
N SER A 189 -14.00 31.93 -9.58
CA SER A 189 -13.84 30.93 -8.53
C SER A 189 -13.89 29.47 -9.05
N GLN A 190 -14.71 29.20 -10.08
CA GLN A 190 -14.77 27.87 -10.69
C GLN A 190 -13.55 27.59 -11.55
N VAL A 191 -13.03 28.56 -12.31
CA VAL A 191 -11.80 28.42 -13.09
C VAL A 191 -10.60 28.18 -12.18
N GLU A 192 -10.43 28.95 -11.12
CA GLU A 192 -9.38 28.74 -10.11
C GLU A 192 -9.48 27.36 -9.48
N ARG A 193 -10.70 26.89 -9.22
CA ARG A 193 -10.95 25.55 -8.69
C ARG A 193 -10.50 24.44 -9.66
N ILE A 194 -10.87 24.54 -10.95
CA ILE A 194 -10.47 23.59 -11.99
C ILE A 194 -8.93 23.58 -12.11
N THR A 195 -8.30 24.74 -12.14
CA THR A 195 -6.83 24.89 -12.20
C THR A 195 -6.15 24.22 -11.00
N ARG A 196 -6.71 24.37 -9.80
CA ARG A 196 -6.19 23.74 -8.58
C ARG A 196 -6.30 22.22 -8.66
N VAL A 197 -7.43 21.66 -9.10
CA VAL A 197 -7.62 20.22 -9.28
C VAL A 197 -6.62 19.66 -10.29
N MET A 198 -6.44 20.37 -11.41
CA MET A 198 -5.45 20.01 -12.44
C MET A 198 -4.02 19.98 -11.89
N ASN A 199 -3.63 21.02 -11.14
CA ASN A 199 -2.29 21.10 -10.56
C ASN A 199 -2.06 19.98 -9.52
N GLN A 200 -3.08 19.59 -8.77
CA GLN A 200 -3.02 18.43 -7.85
C GLN A 200 -2.86 17.10 -8.61
N LEU A 201 -3.57 16.95 -9.73
CA LEU A 201 -3.43 15.77 -10.60
C LEU A 201 -2.04 15.72 -11.22
N LEU A 202 -1.49 16.85 -11.68
CA LEU A 202 -0.14 16.97 -12.21
C LEU A 202 0.92 16.67 -11.16
N ALA A 203 0.77 17.18 -9.94
CA ALA A 203 1.69 16.91 -8.83
C ALA A 203 1.71 15.42 -8.46
N PHE A 204 0.53 14.75 -8.50
CA PHE A 204 0.43 13.31 -8.33
C PHE A 204 1.13 12.52 -9.44
N ALA A 205 1.10 13.03 -10.66
CA ALA A 205 1.55 12.37 -11.87
C ALA A 205 3.03 12.62 -12.22
N ARG A 206 3.59 13.77 -11.82
CA ARG A 206 5.00 14.14 -12.09
C ARG A 206 5.90 13.56 -11.00
N ARG A 207 6.58 12.47 -11.31
CA ARG A 207 7.78 12.06 -10.56
C ARG A 207 8.93 12.99 -10.96
N ARG A 208 9.21 14.01 -10.13
CA ARG A 208 10.54 14.66 -10.18
C ARG A 208 11.54 13.72 -9.51
N PRO A 209 12.80 13.67 -9.99
CA PRO A 209 13.85 13.03 -9.23
C PRO A 209 13.88 13.63 -7.82
N VAL A 210 13.77 12.78 -6.80
CA VAL A 210 13.78 13.23 -5.39
C VAL A 210 15.18 13.69 -5.05
N GLU A 211 15.33 14.94 -4.68
CA GLU A 211 16.60 15.48 -4.20
C GLU A 211 16.70 15.26 -2.68
N HIS A 212 17.16 14.08 -2.29
CA HIS A 212 17.39 13.77 -0.89
C HIS A 212 18.55 14.61 -0.33
N ARG A 213 18.25 15.54 0.59
CA ARG A 213 19.22 16.36 1.32
C ARG A 213 19.03 16.17 2.83
N ALA A 214 20.05 16.55 3.61
CA ALA A 214 19.88 16.69 5.05
C ALA A 214 18.88 17.83 5.32
N LEU A 215 17.74 17.51 5.90
CA LEU A 215 16.62 18.44 6.08
C LEU A 215 16.27 18.56 7.57
N ASP A 216 16.17 19.78 8.07
CA ASP A 216 15.56 20.09 9.35
C ASP A 216 14.03 20.13 9.20
N LEU A 217 13.36 19.07 9.67
CA LEU A 217 11.89 18.99 9.62
C LEU A 217 11.23 20.08 10.47
N ARG A 218 11.85 20.51 11.56
CA ARG A 218 11.31 21.56 12.41
C ARG A 218 11.15 22.86 11.63
N GLN A 219 12.18 23.27 10.89
CA GLN A 219 12.12 24.47 10.07
C GLN A 219 11.00 24.40 9.02
N ILE A 220 10.89 23.26 8.32
CA ILE A 220 9.84 23.07 7.32
C ILE A 220 8.44 23.10 7.93
N ILE A 221 8.26 22.57 9.14
CA ILE A 221 6.99 22.63 9.86
C ILE A 221 6.65 24.09 10.21
N GLU A 222 7.58 24.81 10.80
CA GLU A 222 7.41 26.20 11.21
C GLU A 222 7.07 27.10 10.00
N ASP A 223 7.80 26.98 8.88
CA ASP A 223 7.56 27.72 7.64
C ASP A 223 6.15 27.45 7.08
N ASN A 224 5.71 26.18 7.05
CA ASN A 224 4.37 25.84 6.57
C ASN A 224 3.27 26.33 7.51
N LEU A 225 3.46 26.26 8.83
CA LEU A 225 2.49 26.79 9.79
C LEU A 225 2.34 28.31 9.68
N GLU A 226 3.42 29.02 9.42
CA GLU A 226 3.40 30.49 9.17
C GLU A 226 2.57 30.81 7.92
N ILE A 227 2.79 30.12 6.81
CA ILE A 227 2.00 30.28 5.57
C ILE A 227 0.50 30.06 5.81
N PHE A 228 0.14 29.12 6.69
CA PHE A 228 -1.26 28.80 7.00
C PHE A 228 -1.85 29.59 8.15
N GLN A 229 -1.11 30.48 8.82
CA GLN A 229 -1.52 31.20 10.04
C GLN A 229 -2.85 31.94 9.85
N GLU A 230 -2.99 32.73 8.79
CA GLU A 230 -4.20 33.49 8.50
C GLU A 230 -5.41 32.56 8.30
N ARG A 231 -5.22 31.47 7.57
CA ARG A 231 -6.28 30.51 7.27
C ARG A 231 -6.72 29.71 8.51
N LEU A 232 -5.79 29.31 9.36
CA LEU A 232 -6.04 28.65 10.64
C LEU A 232 -6.84 29.58 11.56
N SER A 233 -6.43 30.85 11.66
CA SER A 233 -7.14 31.87 12.43
C SER A 233 -8.58 32.10 11.95
N HIS A 234 -8.80 32.22 10.64
CA HIS A 234 -10.15 32.37 10.06
C HIS A 234 -11.03 31.14 10.28
N SER A 235 -10.43 29.97 10.43
CA SER A 235 -11.15 28.71 10.73
C SER A 235 -11.30 28.44 12.23
N ASN A 236 -10.91 29.35 13.11
CA ASN A 236 -10.86 29.19 14.56
C ASN A 236 -10.08 27.94 15.01
N VAL A 237 -9.01 27.61 14.32
CA VAL A 237 -8.11 26.49 14.65
C VAL A 237 -6.88 27.01 15.37
N THR A 238 -6.66 26.54 16.59
CA THR A 238 -5.43 26.81 17.36
C THR A 238 -4.37 25.78 17.04
N VAL A 239 -3.10 26.19 17.01
CA VAL A 239 -1.98 25.29 16.77
C VAL A 239 -1.26 25.00 18.07
N ASP A 240 -1.05 23.72 18.37
CA ASP A 240 -0.27 23.23 19.51
C ASP A 240 0.95 22.47 18.97
N THR A 241 2.17 23.02 19.21
CA THR A 241 3.41 22.45 18.71
C THR A 241 4.26 21.90 19.85
N SER A 242 4.83 20.71 19.65
CA SER A 242 5.75 20.07 20.61
C SER A 242 6.95 19.48 19.85
N PHE A 243 8.10 20.14 19.94
CA PHE A 243 9.31 19.70 19.28
C PHE A 243 10.36 19.28 20.32
N ALA A 244 10.82 18.03 20.21
CA ALA A 244 11.91 17.55 21.06
C ALA A 244 13.21 18.26 20.73
N GLU A 245 14.00 18.60 21.76
CA GLU A 245 15.34 19.18 21.57
C GLU A 245 16.28 18.15 20.92
N GLY A 246 17.13 18.63 20.00
CA GLY A 246 18.13 17.78 19.35
C GLY A 246 17.55 16.74 18.37
N CYS A 247 16.38 16.99 17.79
CA CYS A 247 15.83 16.15 16.76
C CYS A 247 16.78 16.08 15.56
N PRO A 248 17.18 14.88 15.10
CA PRO A 248 18.17 14.76 14.03
C PRO A 248 17.58 15.17 12.68
N PHE A 249 18.48 15.59 11.75
CA PHE A 249 18.11 15.82 10.36
C PHE A 249 17.60 14.53 9.71
N VAL A 250 16.65 14.66 8.79
CA VAL A 250 16.17 13.55 7.96
C VAL A 250 16.74 13.66 6.55
N ARG A 251 16.82 12.54 5.85
CA ARG A 251 17.18 12.51 4.44
C ARG A 251 15.92 12.66 3.60
N ALA A 252 15.59 13.90 3.21
CA ALA A 252 14.33 14.19 2.53
C ALA A 252 14.45 15.33 1.50
N ASP A 253 13.41 15.46 0.67
CA ASP A 253 13.17 16.55 -0.25
C ASP A 253 12.25 17.58 0.41
N ALA A 254 12.69 18.83 0.50
CA ALA A 254 11.97 19.90 1.21
C ALA A 254 10.62 20.23 0.58
N ASP A 255 10.54 20.27 -0.76
CA ASP A 255 9.30 20.56 -1.48
C ASP A 255 8.25 19.45 -1.25
N GLN A 256 8.71 18.20 -1.27
CA GLN A 256 7.83 17.03 -1.01
C GLN A 256 7.38 16.99 0.45
N MET A 257 8.24 17.31 1.42
CA MET A 257 7.84 17.39 2.83
C MET A 257 6.85 18.54 3.07
N SER A 258 7.05 19.71 2.44
CA SER A 258 6.07 20.78 2.46
C SER A 258 4.73 20.34 1.87
N GLN A 259 4.74 19.58 0.78
CA GLN A 259 3.52 19.03 0.17
C GLN A 259 2.78 18.07 1.12
N VAL A 260 3.49 17.24 1.89
CA VAL A 260 2.92 16.38 2.94
C VAL A 260 2.22 17.24 3.99
N LEU A 261 2.91 18.26 4.53
CA LEU A 261 2.36 19.14 5.56
C LEU A 261 1.13 19.92 5.07
N ILE A 262 1.19 20.50 3.87
CA ILE A 262 0.07 21.20 3.24
C ILE A 262 -1.16 20.30 3.17
N ASN A 263 -1.00 19.06 2.70
CA ASN A 263 -2.12 18.13 2.58
C ASN A 263 -2.72 17.76 3.95
N LEU A 264 -1.89 17.53 4.96
CA LEU A 264 -2.36 17.16 6.30
C LEU A 264 -3.00 18.36 7.02
N ILE A 265 -2.39 19.55 6.98
CA ILE A 265 -2.96 20.79 7.56
C ILE A 265 -4.30 21.11 6.92
N MET A 266 -4.41 21.04 5.60
CA MET A 266 -5.66 21.27 4.88
C MET A 266 -6.75 20.26 5.23
N ASN A 267 -6.38 19.00 5.43
CA ASN A 267 -7.34 17.98 5.86
C ASN A 267 -7.81 18.25 7.29
N ALA A 268 -6.92 18.62 8.20
CA ALA A 268 -7.26 19.01 9.57
C ALA A 268 -8.22 20.20 9.62
N ILE A 269 -7.94 21.29 8.87
CA ILE A 269 -8.84 22.46 8.78
C ILE A 269 -10.23 22.03 8.28
N HIS A 270 -10.31 21.16 7.27
CA HIS A 270 -11.59 20.68 6.75
C HIS A 270 -12.34 19.78 7.73
N ALA A 271 -11.62 19.04 8.58
CA ALA A 271 -12.22 18.18 9.61
C ALA A 271 -12.76 18.98 10.80
N MET A 272 -12.36 20.24 10.95
CA MET A 272 -12.70 21.13 12.05
C MET A 272 -13.53 22.38 11.60
N PRO A 273 -14.71 22.22 10.99
CA PRO A 273 -15.49 23.36 10.47
C PRO A 273 -15.98 24.34 11.57
N GLY A 274 -16.04 23.89 12.81
CA GLY A 274 -16.39 24.70 13.99
C GLY A 274 -15.20 25.21 14.78
N GLY A 275 -13.97 25.06 14.26
CA GLY A 275 -12.73 25.31 15.00
C GLY A 275 -12.24 24.06 15.74
N GLY A 276 -11.07 24.16 16.37
CA GLY A 276 -10.44 23.06 17.10
C GLY A 276 -8.97 23.26 17.33
N VAL A 277 -8.24 22.16 17.53
CA VAL A 277 -6.79 22.16 17.80
C VAL A 277 -6.07 21.31 16.75
N LEU A 278 -5.11 21.92 16.06
CA LEU A 278 -4.13 21.23 15.23
C LEU A 278 -2.88 20.97 16.06
N LYS A 279 -2.56 19.72 16.34
CA LYS A 279 -1.35 19.31 17.08
C LYS A 279 -0.27 18.90 16.09
N VAL A 280 0.94 19.45 16.26
CA VAL A 280 2.12 19.05 15.47
C VAL A 280 3.26 18.75 16.42
N ALA A 281 3.72 17.51 16.43
CA ALA A 281 4.83 17.09 17.28
C ALA A 281 5.95 16.46 16.45
N LEU A 282 7.19 16.71 16.86
CA LEU A 282 8.38 16.15 16.25
C LEU A 282 9.31 15.62 17.35
N ALA A 283 9.69 14.35 17.24
CA ALA A 283 10.55 13.68 18.21
C ALA A 283 11.39 12.58 17.55
N PRO A 284 12.54 12.19 18.12
CA PRO A 284 13.20 10.96 17.75
C PRO A 284 12.25 9.77 17.98
N ALA A 285 12.16 8.85 17.03
CA ALA A 285 11.35 7.65 17.20
C ALA A 285 12.05 6.66 18.15
N THR A 286 11.26 5.74 18.73
CA THR A 286 11.78 4.70 19.64
C THR A 286 12.77 3.78 18.92
N ASP A 287 12.58 3.54 17.62
CA ASP A 287 13.54 2.86 16.75
C ASP A 287 14.72 3.80 16.43
N ARG A 288 15.92 3.36 16.81
CA ARG A 288 17.16 4.10 16.55
C ARG A 288 17.33 4.30 15.05
N GLY A 289 17.38 5.56 14.62
CA GLY A 289 17.57 5.93 13.21
C GLY A 289 16.34 6.46 12.50
N MET A 290 15.23 6.71 13.23
CA MET A 290 14.01 7.32 12.69
C MET A 290 13.63 8.58 13.45
N VAL A 291 12.98 9.52 12.76
CA VAL A 291 12.33 10.72 13.33
C VAL A 291 10.83 10.55 13.15
N MET A 292 10.08 10.82 14.21
CA MET A 292 8.63 10.74 14.24
C MET A 292 8.01 12.15 14.16
N LEU A 293 7.22 12.37 13.12
CA LEU A 293 6.34 13.53 12.95
C LEU A 293 4.89 13.10 13.21
N VAL A 294 4.23 13.79 14.12
CA VAL A 294 2.81 13.58 14.45
C VAL A 294 2.02 14.82 14.04
N VAL A 295 0.96 14.63 13.26
CA VAL A 295 0.00 15.68 12.89
C VAL A 295 -1.38 15.20 13.30
N GLY A 296 -1.98 15.88 14.28
CA GLY A 296 -3.29 15.52 14.86
C GLY A 296 -4.29 16.66 14.78
N ASP A 297 -5.56 16.33 14.60
CA ASP A 297 -6.68 17.28 14.67
C ASP A 297 -7.75 16.80 15.66
N THR A 298 -8.53 17.74 16.20
CA THR A 298 -9.69 17.46 17.07
C THR A 298 -10.99 17.57 16.28
N GLY A 299 -10.97 17.20 15.01
CA GLY A 299 -12.10 17.27 14.11
C GLY A 299 -13.11 16.13 14.28
N HIS A 300 -13.95 15.94 13.25
CA HIS A 300 -15.02 14.94 13.30
C HIS A 300 -14.54 13.48 13.28
N GLY A 301 -13.24 13.22 13.00
CA GLY A 301 -12.70 11.88 12.92
C GLY A 301 -13.28 11.00 11.80
N MET A 302 -12.90 9.71 11.81
CA MET A 302 -13.30 8.75 10.78
C MET A 302 -13.62 7.38 11.38
N PRO A 303 -14.66 6.66 10.90
CA PRO A 303 -14.91 5.27 11.25
C PRO A 303 -13.92 4.31 10.56
N LYS A 304 -13.79 3.08 11.10
CA LYS A 304 -12.76 2.09 10.67
C LYS A 304 -12.85 1.69 9.19
N ASP A 305 -14.03 1.60 8.64
CA ASP A 305 -14.26 1.28 7.22
C ASP A 305 -13.75 2.37 6.27
N ILE A 306 -13.77 3.63 6.71
CA ILE A 306 -13.20 4.77 5.99
C ILE A 306 -11.67 4.76 6.10
N ILE A 307 -11.13 4.55 7.31
CA ILE A 307 -9.68 4.51 7.54
C ILE A 307 -8.97 3.52 6.59
N ALA A 308 -9.58 2.36 6.33
CA ALA A 308 -9.02 1.35 5.43
C ALA A 308 -8.85 1.85 3.97
N LYS A 309 -9.57 2.90 3.57
CA LYS A 309 -9.64 3.39 2.17
C LYS A 309 -9.08 4.79 1.95
N ILE A 310 -8.68 5.52 3.01
CA ILE A 310 -8.27 6.94 2.89
C ILE A 310 -7.05 7.16 2.01
N PHE A 311 -6.23 6.15 1.81
CA PHE A 311 -5.05 6.19 0.94
C PHE A 311 -5.34 5.71 -0.50
N ASP A 312 -6.56 5.26 -0.78
CA ASP A 312 -6.94 4.85 -2.13
C ASP A 312 -7.09 6.08 -3.04
N PRO A 313 -6.57 6.05 -4.27
CA PRO A 313 -6.72 7.14 -5.21
C PRO A 313 -8.19 7.46 -5.47
N PHE A 314 -8.51 8.76 -5.50
CA PHE A 314 -9.85 9.31 -5.75
C PHE A 314 -10.89 9.00 -4.66
N TYR A 315 -10.52 8.31 -3.57
CA TYR A 315 -11.42 8.10 -2.45
C TYR A 315 -11.61 9.39 -1.65
N THR A 316 -12.84 9.82 -1.48
CA THR A 316 -13.19 11.02 -0.71
C THR A 316 -14.58 10.88 -0.09
N THR A 317 -14.72 11.33 1.15
CA THR A 317 -16.01 11.45 1.85
C THR A 317 -16.61 12.86 1.71
N LYS A 318 -15.87 13.79 1.07
CA LYS A 318 -16.31 15.16 0.85
C LYS A 318 -17.34 15.20 -0.30
N GLU A 319 -18.28 16.15 -0.23
CA GLU A 319 -19.26 16.37 -1.29
C GLU A 319 -18.59 16.51 -2.66
N PHE A 320 -19.34 16.11 -3.70
CA PHE A 320 -18.84 16.15 -5.07
C PHE A 320 -18.19 17.49 -5.41
N GLY A 321 -16.89 17.43 -5.71
CA GLY A 321 -16.08 18.59 -6.09
C GLY A 321 -15.45 19.38 -4.94
N LYS A 322 -15.62 19.03 -3.67
CA LYS A 322 -14.91 19.63 -2.51
C LYS A 322 -13.66 18.87 -2.11
N GLY A 323 -13.46 17.66 -2.63
CA GLY A 323 -12.27 16.83 -2.41
C GLY A 323 -11.87 16.11 -3.69
N THR A 324 -10.58 16.04 -3.99
CA THR A 324 -10.04 15.29 -5.14
C THR A 324 -9.79 13.81 -4.84
N GLY A 325 -9.74 13.44 -3.55
CA GLY A 325 -9.35 12.10 -3.11
C GLY A 325 -7.89 11.72 -3.41
N LEU A 326 -7.05 12.70 -3.82
CA LEU A 326 -5.64 12.44 -4.16
C LEU A 326 -4.66 12.85 -3.06
N GLY A 327 -5.06 13.75 -2.14
CA GLY A 327 -4.14 14.36 -1.17
C GLY A 327 -3.45 13.33 -0.27
N LEU A 328 -4.18 12.40 0.33
CA LEU A 328 -3.60 11.37 1.21
C LEU A 328 -2.85 10.28 0.42
N THR A 329 -3.26 9.98 -0.81
CA THR A 329 -2.51 9.09 -1.72
C THR A 329 -1.15 9.68 -2.04
N VAL A 330 -1.08 11.00 -2.29
CA VAL A 330 0.19 11.73 -2.51
C VAL A 330 1.04 11.68 -1.25
N VAL A 331 0.48 11.96 -0.08
CA VAL A 331 1.19 11.88 1.22
C VAL A 331 1.83 10.51 1.39
N LYS A 332 1.06 9.44 1.22
CA LYS A 332 1.58 8.07 1.36
C LYS A 332 2.71 7.78 0.36
N GLY A 333 2.54 8.17 -0.90
CA GLY A 333 3.55 7.98 -1.94
C GLY A 333 4.85 8.72 -1.64
N ILE A 334 4.79 9.97 -1.17
CA ILE A 334 5.96 10.75 -0.77
C ILE A 334 6.68 10.07 0.40
N ILE A 335 5.96 9.66 1.44
CA ILE A 335 6.57 9.03 2.61
C ILE A 335 7.23 7.69 2.25
N GLU A 336 6.59 6.86 1.42
CA GLU A 336 7.17 5.61 0.92
C GLU A 336 8.43 5.86 0.07
N GLU A 337 8.46 6.90 -0.76
CA GLU A 337 9.61 7.29 -1.58
C GLU A 337 10.82 7.74 -0.72
N HIS A 338 10.54 8.25 0.49
CA HIS A 338 11.55 8.61 1.50
C HIS A 338 11.90 7.45 2.45
N ALA A 339 11.55 6.21 2.11
CA ALA A 339 11.73 5.02 2.96
C ALA A 339 11.13 5.18 4.36
N GLY A 340 10.09 6.00 4.48
CA GLY A 340 9.34 6.24 5.70
C GLY A 340 8.08 5.38 5.80
N THR A 341 7.40 5.52 6.93
CA THR A 341 6.09 4.89 7.17
C THR A 341 5.07 5.93 7.63
N ILE A 342 3.80 5.72 7.30
CA ILE A 342 2.67 6.54 7.77
C ILE A 342 1.61 5.64 8.39
N GLN A 343 1.16 6.01 9.58
CA GLN A 343 0.04 5.37 10.29
C GLN A 343 -1.04 6.40 10.56
N VAL A 344 -2.28 5.94 10.74
CA VAL A 344 -3.42 6.79 11.06
C VAL A 344 -4.25 6.15 12.16
N GLU A 345 -4.58 6.96 13.15
CA GLU A 345 -5.53 6.63 14.20
C GLU A 345 -6.64 7.68 14.16
N SER A 346 -7.90 7.25 14.16
CA SER A 346 -9.03 8.16 14.11
C SER A 346 -10.24 7.55 14.78
N GLU A 347 -11.00 8.40 15.49
CA GLU A 347 -12.23 8.02 16.14
C GLU A 347 -13.30 9.09 15.86
N PRO A 348 -14.53 8.68 15.44
CA PRO A 348 -15.62 9.61 15.18
C PRO A 348 -15.93 10.52 16.37
N GLY A 349 -15.92 11.82 16.15
CA GLY A 349 -16.17 12.85 17.17
C GLY A 349 -14.98 13.19 18.06
N VAL A 350 -13.84 12.52 17.93
CA VAL A 350 -12.60 12.78 18.70
C VAL A 350 -11.55 13.48 17.86
N GLY A 351 -11.34 13.01 16.60
CA GLY A 351 -10.36 13.57 15.68
C GLY A 351 -9.54 12.53 14.95
N THR A 352 -8.45 12.97 14.31
CA THR A 352 -7.54 12.13 13.55
C THR A 352 -6.09 12.44 13.90
N VAL A 353 -5.25 11.41 14.00
CA VAL A 353 -3.81 11.52 14.22
C VAL A 353 -3.08 10.76 13.13
N PHE A 354 -2.21 11.44 12.41
CA PHE A 354 -1.25 10.85 11.47
C PHE A 354 0.12 10.79 12.13
N THR A 355 0.73 9.61 12.16
CA THR A 355 2.09 9.38 12.65
C THR A 355 2.97 8.99 11.47
N ILE A 356 4.00 9.78 11.21
CA ILE A 356 4.96 9.60 10.12
C ILE A 356 6.32 9.34 10.71
N CYS A 357 6.99 8.26 10.30
CA CYS A 357 8.37 7.98 10.66
C CYS A 357 9.26 8.08 9.42
N LEU A 358 10.34 8.87 9.51
CA LEU A 358 11.30 9.10 8.44
C LEU A 358 12.72 8.72 8.90
N PRO A 359 13.56 8.14 8.00
CA PRO A 359 14.92 7.79 8.35
C PRO A 359 15.77 9.03 8.63
N VAL A 360 16.58 8.96 9.68
CA VAL A 360 17.57 9.98 10.03
C VAL A 360 18.61 10.09 8.91
N HIS A 361 19.03 11.29 8.60
CA HIS A 361 20.20 11.49 7.76
C HIS A 361 21.44 11.01 8.53
N ALA A 362 22.00 9.87 8.11
CA ALA A 362 23.29 9.44 8.64
C ALA A 362 24.35 10.42 8.14
N ASP A 363 24.85 11.27 9.03
CA ASP A 363 26.03 12.08 8.74
C ASP A 363 27.19 11.11 8.43
N PRO A 364 27.77 11.12 7.23
CA PRO A 364 29.00 10.37 7.02
C PRO A 364 30.05 11.07 7.88
N GLY A 365 30.27 10.53 9.09
CA GLY A 365 31.31 11.02 9.98
C GLY A 365 32.60 11.29 9.21
N PRO A 366 33.50 12.20 9.70
CA PRO A 366 34.68 12.60 8.97
C PRO A 366 35.46 11.36 8.55
N GLN A 367 35.61 11.18 7.24
CA GLN A 367 36.49 10.18 6.68
C GLN A 367 37.91 10.53 7.16
N SER A 368 38.37 9.76 8.14
CA SER A 368 39.75 9.81 8.65
C SER A 368 40.71 9.17 7.66
#